data_7598f38faaa3a2dcdd7ac5c5b56a560f
#
_entry.id   7598f38faaa3a2dcdd7ac5c5b56a560f
#
_cell.length_a   1.000
_cell.length_b   1.000
_cell.length_c   1.000
_cell.angle_alpha   90.00
_cell.angle_beta   90.00
_cell.angle_gamma   90.00
#
_symmetry.space_group_name_H-M   'P 1'
#
loop_
_entity.id
_entity.type
_entity.pdbx_description
1 polymer ?
#
loop_
_entity_poly.entity_id
_entity_poly.type
_entity_poly.pdbx_seq_one_letter_code
_entity_poly.pdbx_strand_id
1 'polypeptide(L)'
;MGSGYQLAMRDMEIRGVGNLLGAEQSGQMEAIGFDLYMEMLEEAIREIRGQEIPKVEDTQIDLNLTAFIPADYIPDIDQKMSAYRAVAAAKSKEELTQIAAEWSDRYGTIPKPANQLLRVMELKQLAKKLGFSRIKPEAKQHVVLETPMEEPAWNLLAQNLSESLKSRFVYSSGKVTVRGLGVFKADQQLQTLVDAFEKMQGAVVEAAVV
;
A
#
# COMPACT_ATOMS: atom_id res chain seq x y z
N MET A 1 3.15 -11.97 16.90
CA MET A 1 2.06 -12.73 16.27
C MET A 1 1.03 -13.24 17.27
N GLY A 2 1.43 -13.80 18.40
CA GLY A 2 0.50 -14.35 19.37
C GLY A 2 -0.43 -13.34 20.02
N SER A 3 0.05 -12.12 20.30
CA SER A 3 -0.76 -11.10 21.00
C SER A 3 -1.93 -10.61 20.16
N GLY A 4 -1.76 -10.40 18.85
CA GLY A 4 -2.84 -9.99 17.95
C GLY A 4 -3.91 -11.06 17.81
N TYR A 5 -3.49 -12.32 17.71
CA TYR A 5 -4.40 -13.45 17.62
C TYR A 5 -5.20 -13.60 18.91
N GLN A 6 -4.55 -13.53 20.06
CA GLN A 6 -5.22 -13.64 21.36
C GLN A 6 -6.19 -12.49 21.62
N LEU A 7 -5.84 -11.27 21.23
CA LEU A 7 -6.73 -10.11 21.34
C LEU A 7 -7.95 -10.26 20.43
N ALA A 8 -7.77 -10.72 19.19
CA ALA A 8 -8.87 -10.96 18.27
C ALA A 8 -9.80 -12.05 18.79
N MET A 9 -9.26 -13.16 19.31
CA MET A 9 -10.05 -14.21 19.94
C MET A 9 -10.82 -13.71 21.15
N ARG A 10 -10.15 -12.96 22.03
CA ARG A 10 -10.79 -12.41 23.22
C ARG A 10 -11.91 -11.43 22.86
N ASP A 11 -11.69 -10.57 21.89
CA ASP A 11 -12.68 -9.60 21.44
C ASP A 11 -13.89 -10.30 20.82
N MET A 12 -13.69 -11.36 20.05
CA MET A 12 -14.76 -12.17 19.51
C MET A 12 -15.50 -12.95 20.58
N GLU A 13 -14.80 -13.46 21.59
CA GLU A 13 -15.45 -14.12 22.73
C GLU A 13 -16.32 -13.16 23.54
N ILE A 14 -15.82 -11.94 23.79
CA ILE A 14 -16.53 -10.95 24.61
C ILE A 14 -17.69 -10.31 23.86
N ARG A 15 -17.47 -9.95 22.58
CA ARG A 15 -18.45 -9.20 21.77
C ARG A 15 -19.22 -10.05 20.80
N GLY A 16 -18.54 -11.02 20.15
CA GLY A 16 -19.10 -11.77 19.05
C GLY A 16 -19.91 -12.96 19.48
N VAL A 17 -19.40 -13.77 20.41
CA VAL A 17 -20.06 -15.01 20.80
C VAL A 17 -21.39 -14.72 21.49
N GLY A 18 -21.41 -13.79 22.43
CA GLY A 18 -22.62 -13.43 23.14
C GLY A 18 -23.68 -12.81 22.24
N ASN A 19 -23.27 -11.92 21.32
CA ASN A 19 -24.19 -11.20 20.45
C ASN A 19 -24.57 -12.01 19.20
N LEU A 20 -23.60 -12.71 18.58
CA LEU A 20 -23.85 -13.53 17.39
C LEU A 20 -24.63 -14.79 17.72
N LEU A 21 -24.36 -15.38 18.86
CA LEU A 21 -24.99 -16.65 19.22
C LEU A 21 -26.30 -16.51 19.97
N GLY A 22 -26.60 -15.41 20.66
CA GLY A 22 -27.87 -15.22 21.38
C GLY A 22 -28.39 -16.48 22.07
N ALA A 23 -29.57 -16.43 22.64
CA ALA A 23 -30.15 -17.59 23.33
C ALA A 23 -30.48 -18.75 22.36
N GLU A 24 -30.91 -18.45 21.16
CA GLU A 24 -31.22 -19.46 20.12
C GLU A 24 -29.98 -20.11 19.54
N GLN A 25 -28.92 -19.33 19.38
CA GLN A 25 -27.68 -19.81 18.80
C GLN A 25 -26.82 -20.59 19.78
N SER A 26 -27.02 -20.40 21.07
CA SER A 26 -26.37 -21.23 22.09
C SER A 26 -26.79 -22.69 21.97
N GLY A 27 -28.05 -22.97 21.65
CA GLY A 27 -28.55 -24.33 21.40
C GLY A 27 -27.91 -24.96 20.15
N GLN A 28 -27.70 -24.17 19.09
CA GLN A 28 -27.01 -24.63 17.89
C GLN A 28 -25.57 -24.95 18.16
N MET A 29 -24.89 -24.16 18.96
CA MET A 29 -23.51 -24.39 19.36
C MET A 29 -23.37 -25.75 20.10
N GLU A 30 -24.26 -26.08 21.00
CA GLU A 30 -24.27 -27.36 21.69
C GLU A 30 -24.50 -28.52 20.73
N ALA A 31 -25.39 -28.33 19.74
CA ALA A 31 -25.70 -29.35 18.74
C ALA A 31 -24.56 -29.62 17.77
N ILE A 32 -23.82 -28.59 17.40
CA ILE A 32 -22.71 -28.67 16.42
C ILE A 32 -21.44 -29.19 17.12
N GLY A 33 -21.26 -28.86 18.39
CA GLY A 33 -20.07 -29.18 19.15
C GLY A 33 -19.08 -28.05 19.25
N PHE A 34 -18.39 -27.99 20.38
CA PHE A 34 -17.45 -26.96 20.70
C PHE A 34 -16.26 -26.94 19.74
N ASP A 35 -15.75 -28.12 19.34
CA ASP A 35 -14.59 -28.23 18.45
C ASP A 35 -14.87 -27.63 17.08
N LEU A 36 -16.04 -27.90 16.51
CA LEU A 36 -16.43 -27.31 15.21
C LEU A 36 -16.59 -25.79 15.31
N TYR A 37 -17.17 -25.32 16.43
CA TYR A 37 -17.30 -23.89 16.69
C TYR A 37 -15.93 -23.21 16.74
N MET A 38 -14.96 -23.80 17.44
CA MET A 38 -13.61 -23.28 17.52
C MET A 38 -12.91 -23.27 16.15
N GLU A 39 -13.11 -24.31 15.34
CA GLU A 39 -12.58 -24.34 13.96
C GLU A 39 -13.14 -23.19 13.12
N MET A 40 -14.45 -22.95 13.19
CA MET A 40 -15.09 -21.84 12.47
C MET A 40 -14.57 -20.48 12.93
N LEU A 41 -14.35 -20.32 14.23
CA LEU A 41 -13.80 -19.09 14.80
C LEU A 41 -12.35 -18.87 14.34
N GLU A 42 -11.52 -19.89 14.39
CA GLU A 42 -10.13 -19.83 13.92
C GLU A 42 -10.05 -19.50 12.43
N GLU A 43 -10.93 -20.09 11.62
CA GLU A 43 -11.00 -19.82 10.19
C GLU A 43 -11.39 -18.37 9.94
N ALA A 44 -12.38 -17.83 10.66
CA ALA A 44 -12.80 -16.45 10.57
C ALA A 44 -11.65 -15.49 10.95
N ILE A 45 -10.92 -15.81 12.02
CA ILE A 45 -9.77 -15.01 12.47
C ILE A 45 -8.66 -15.04 11.40
N ARG A 46 -8.36 -16.19 10.84
CA ARG A 46 -7.36 -16.31 9.77
C ARG A 46 -7.74 -15.49 8.54
N GLU A 47 -9.02 -15.51 8.16
CA GLU A 47 -9.53 -14.72 7.05
C GLU A 47 -9.36 -13.22 7.31
N ILE A 48 -9.72 -12.75 8.49
CA ILE A 48 -9.51 -11.36 8.92
C ILE A 48 -8.03 -11.00 8.88
N ARG A 49 -7.17 -11.86 9.41
CA ARG A 49 -5.71 -11.64 9.41
C ARG A 49 -5.11 -11.64 8.01
N GLY A 50 -5.62 -12.49 7.12
CA GLY A 50 -5.18 -12.53 5.73
C GLY A 50 -5.50 -11.25 4.97
N GLN A 51 -6.47 -10.45 5.44
CA GLN A 51 -6.82 -9.15 4.89
C GLN A 51 -5.99 -8.00 5.47
N GLU A 52 -5.21 -8.24 6.52
CA GLU A 52 -4.36 -7.21 7.08
C GLU A 52 -3.26 -6.80 6.08
N ILE A 53 -3.09 -5.48 5.94
CA ILE A 53 -2.00 -4.95 5.13
C ILE A 53 -0.70 -5.10 5.94
N PRO A 54 0.31 -5.80 5.42
CA PRO A 54 1.54 -6.01 6.17
C PRO A 54 2.30 -4.69 6.32
N LYS A 55 2.98 -4.56 7.45
CA LYS A 55 3.89 -3.45 7.66
C LYS A 55 5.23 -3.76 6.99
N VAL A 56 5.69 -2.85 6.14
CA VAL A 56 7.03 -2.91 5.56
C VAL A 56 7.84 -1.77 6.16
N GLU A 57 9.11 -2.04 6.48
CA GLU A 57 9.97 -1.04 7.13
C GLU A 57 10.35 0.08 6.18
N ASP A 58 10.59 -0.26 4.92
CA ASP A 58 10.91 0.68 3.86
C ASP A 58 10.46 0.11 2.52
N THR A 59 10.34 0.99 1.53
CA THR A 59 10.01 0.60 0.16
C THR A 59 11.10 1.08 -0.79
N GLN A 60 11.62 0.17 -1.60
CA GLN A 60 12.63 0.48 -2.59
C GLN A 60 11.99 0.61 -3.97
N ILE A 61 12.25 1.73 -4.64
CA ILE A 61 11.75 1.99 -6.00
C ILE A 61 12.93 1.86 -6.96
N ASP A 62 12.92 0.82 -7.79
CA ASP A 62 13.98 0.53 -8.75
C ASP A 62 13.53 0.77 -10.20
N LEU A 63 12.65 1.72 -10.41
CA LEU A 63 12.23 2.12 -11.75
C LEU A 63 13.30 3.00 -12.39
N ASN A 64 13.43 2.90 -13.72
CA ASN A 64 14.41 3.69 -14.46
C ASN A 64 13.89 5.12 -14.70
N LEU A 65 13.92 5.91 -13.63
CA LEU A 65 13.39 7.28 -13.60
C LEU A 65 14.52 8.28 -13.48
N THR A 66 14.39 9.40 -14.19
CA THR A 66 15.27 10.56 -14.02
C THR A 66 14.65 11.48 -12.99
N ALA A 67 15.13 11.39 -11.74
CA ALA A 67 14.58 12.10 -10.60
C ALA A 67 15.73 12.68 -9.76
N PHE A 68 15.91 14.01 -9.85
CA PHE A 68 16.97 14.70 -9.12
C PHE A 68 16.69 16.20 -9.09
N ILE A 69 17.42 16.92 -8.24
CA ILE A 69 17.36 18.40 -8.21
C ILE A 69 18.47 18.94 -9.11
N PRO A 70 18.15 19.59 -10.25
CA PRO A 70 19.17 20.15 -11.14
C PRO A 70 20.01 21.23 -10.43
N ALA A 71 21.30 21.26 -10.75
CA ALA A 71 22.24 22.22 -10.15
C ALA A 71 21.88 23.67 -10.45
N ASP A 72 21.27 23.93 -11.60
CA ASP A 72 20.83 25.28 -11.98
C ASP A 72 19.54 25.70 -11.29
N TYR A 73 18.76 24.74 -10.79
CA TYR A 73 17.53 25.03 -10.05
C TYR A 73 17.83 25.44 -8.61
N ILE A 74 18.65 24.67 -7.90
CA ILE A 74 19.14 25.02 -6.56
C ILE A 74 20.67 24.99 -6.61
N PRO A 75 21.31 26.12 -6.95
CA PRO A 75 22.75 26.17 -7.16
C PRO A 75 23.58 26.00 -5.91
N ASP A 76 23.06 26.45 -4.77
CA ASP A 76 23.77 26.33 -3.49
C ASP A 76 23.73 24.87 -3.02
N ILE A 77 24.92 24.30 -2.78
CA ILE A 77 25.06 22.90 -2.41
C ILE A 77 24.38 22.60 -1.08
N ASP A 78 24.53 23.47 -0.10
CA ASP A 78 23.93 23.25 1.24
C ASP A 78 22.41 23.33 1.17
N GLN A 79 21.87 24.27 0.41
CA GLN A 79 20.42 24.37 0.20
C GLN A 79 19.88 23.14 -0.57
N LYS A 80 20.62 22.68 -1.58
CA LYS A 80 20.24 21.49 -2.33
C LYS A 80 20.23 20.24 -1.45
N MET A 81 21.25 20.06 -0.62
CA MET A 81 21.29 18.93 0.31
C MET A 81 20.19 19.00 1.36
N SER A 82 19.86 20.20 1.84
CA SER A 82 18.72 20.39 2.74
C SER A 82 17.41 20.04 2.07
N ALA A 83 17.25 20.40 0.79
CA ALA A 83 16.08 20.05 0.00
C ALA A 83 15.94 18.54 -0.15
N TYR A 84 17.01 17.82 -0.47
CA TYR A 84 16.99 16.36 -0.52
C TYR A 84 16.61 15.74 0.82
N ARG A 85 17.16 16.25 1.92
CA ARG A 85 16.82 15.75 3.26
C ARG A 85 15.36 15.98 3.61
N ALA A 86 14.81 17.15 3.26
CA ALA A 86 13.41 17.45 3.49
C ALA A 86 12.48 16.50 2.74
N VAL A 87 12.81 16.21 1.47
CA VAL A 87 12.05 15.26 0.66
C VAL A 87 12.14 13.86 1.25
N ALA A 88 13.33 13.43 1.63
CA ALA A 88 13.54 12.10 2.23
C ALA A 88 12.83 11.95 3.57
N ALA A 89 12.70 13.04 4.34
CA ALA A 89 12.04 13.02 5.64
C ALA A 89 10.52 13.20 5.57
N ALA A 90 9.98 13.58 4.40
CA ALA A 90 8.53 13.78 4.23
C ALA A 90 7.79 12.46 4.43
N LYS A 91 6.73 12.52 5.24
CA LYS A 91 5.94 11.31 5.60
C LYS A 91 4.53 11.32 5.01
N SER A 92 4.12 12.41 4.40
CA SER A 92 2.77 12.54 3.85
C SER A 92 2.79 13.30 2.53
N LYS A 93 1.71 13.14 1.77
CA LYS A 93 1.50 13.87 0.51
C LYS A 93 1.44 15.39 0.78
N GLU A 94 0.84 15.78 1.90
CA GLU A 94 0.72 17.18 2.32
C GLU A 94 2.10 17.81 2.54
N GLU A 95 3.01 17.08 3.16
CA GLU A 95 4.39 17.55 3.35
C GLU A 95 5.12 17.72 2.01
N LEU A 96 4.92 16.80 1.07
CA LEU A 96 5.48 16.90 -0.28
C LEU A 96 4.90 18.09 -1.04
N THR A 97 3.61 18.35 -0.89
CA THR A 97 2.94 19.51 -1.49
C THR A 97 3.49 20.81 -0.95
N GLN A 98 3.75 20.89 0.36
CA GLN A 98 4.38 22.05 0.99
C GLN A 98 5.80 22.29 0.47
N ILE A 99 6.57 21.22 0.31
CA ILE A 99 7.93 21.30 -0.26
C ILE A 99 7.87 21.84 -1.69
N ALA A 100 6.95 21.34 -2.50
CA ALA A 100 6.76 21.82 -3.87
C ALA A 100 6.41 23.31 -3.91
N ALA A 101 5.51 23.75 -3.03
CA ALA A 101 5.12 25.15 -2.93
C ALA A 101 6.30 26.03 -2.51
N GLU A 102 7.11 25.60 -1.57
CA GLU A 102 8.31 26.31 -1.14
C GLU A 102 9.35 26.40 -2.26
N TRP A 103 9.58 25.33 -2.99
CA TRP A 103 10.50 25.35 -4.13
C TRP A 103 10.02 26.30 -5.22
N SER A 104 8.74 26.24 -5.56
CA SER A 104 8.14 27.12 -6.57
C SER A 104 8.26 28.59 -6.18
N ASP A 105 8.06 28.89 -4.90
CA ASP A 105 8.15 30.25 -4.37
C ASP A 105 9.60 30.79 -4.35
N ARG A 106 10.56 29.95 -3.93
CA ARG A 106 11.96 30.37 -3.77
C ARG A 106 12.77 30.28 -5.05
N TYR A 107 12.53 29.27 -5.87
CA TYR A 107 13.39 28.94 -7.02
C TYR A 107 12.67 29.01 -8.36
N GLY A 108 11.37 29.31 -8.37
CA GLY A 108 10.58 29.39 -9.60
C GLY A 108 9.99 28.06 -10.01
N THR A 109 9.56 27.97 -11.26
CA THR A 109 8.91 26.77 -11.78
C THR A 109 9.77 25.53 -11.59
N ILE A 110 9.17 24.50 -11.01
CA ILE A 110 9.88 23.24 -10.71
C ILE A 110 10.21 22.52 -12.03
N PRO A 111 11.49 22.24 -12.30
CA PRO A 111 11.86 21.50 -13.52
C PRO A 111 11.41 20.04 -13.43
N LYS A 112 11.27 19.42 -14.58
CA LYS A 112 10.75 18.05 -14.68
C LYS A 112 11.49 17.03 -13.80
N PRO A 113 12.83 16.97 -13.73
CA PRO A 113 13.51 16.00 -12.85
C PRO A 113 13.21 16.20 -11.37
N ALA A 114 13.08 17.45 -10.92
CA ALA A 114 12.75 17.75 -9.53
C ALA A 114 11.29 17.38 -9.22
N ASN A 115 10.38 17.64 -10.14
CA ASN A 115 9.00 17.22 -9.99
C ASN A 115 8.87 15.70 -9.96
N GLN A 116 9.65 14.99 -10.78
CA GLN A 116 9.73 13.52 -10.75
C GLN A 116 10.19 13.01 -9.39
N LEU A 117 11.17 13.68 -8.78
CA LEU A 117 11.65 13.31 -7.45
C LEU A 117 10.51 13.33 -6.42
N LEU A 118 9.70 14.40 -6.44
CA LEU A 118 8.53 14.50 -5.55
C LEU A 118 7.51 13.40 -5.82
N ARG A 119 7.26 13.08 -7.07
CA ARG A 119 6.31 12.03 -7.46
C ARG A 119 6.80 10.63 -7.09
N VAL A 120 8.09 10.36 -7.24
CA VAL A 120 8.68 9.09 -6.78
C VAL A 120 8.54 8.94 -5.28
N MET A 121 8.73 10.01 -4.52
CA MET A 121 8.53 9.98 -3.07
C MET A 121 7.07 9.77 -2.70
N GLU A 122 6.13 10.35 -3.44
CA GLU A 122 4.70 10.08 -3.26
C GLU A 122 4.39 8.59 -3.49
N LEU A 123 4.92 8.04 -4.58
CA LEU A 123 4.77 6.61 -4.87
C LEU A 123 5.34 5.75 -3.75
N LYS A 124 6.52 6.10 -3.26
CA LYS A 124 7.17 5.38 -2.17
C LYS A 124 6.33 5.40 -0.89
N GLN A 125 5.76 6.55 -0.52
CA GLN A 125 4.89 6.68 0.64
C GLN A 125 3.63 5.81 0.50
N LEU A 126 2.98 5.85 -0.65
CA LEU A 126 1.80 5.04 -0.93
C LEU A 126 2.13 3.55 -0.90
N ALA A 127 3.20 3.15 -1.58
CA ALA A 127 3.63 1.76 -1.63
C ALA A 127 3.90 1.21 -0.23
N LYS A 128 4.59 1.97 0.60
CA LYS A 128 4.88 1.57 1.98
C LYS A 128 3.59 1.36 2.78
N LYS A 129 2.64 2.28 2.68
CA LYS A 129 1.35 2.16 3.37
C LYS A 129 0.55 0.94 2.91
N LEU A 130 0.69 0.56 1.64
CA LEU A 130 -0.04 -0.55 1.05
C LEU A 130 0.67 -1.90 1.21
N GLY A 131 1.83 -1.92 1.85
CA GLY A 131 2.54 -3.16 2.13
C GLY A 131 3.42 -3.66 1.00
N PHE A 132 3.80 -2.79 0.06
CA PHE A 132 4.76 -3.12 -0.99
C PHE A 132 6.17 -2.75 -0.56
N SER A 133 7.07 -3.71 -0.60
CA SER A 133 8.46 -3.53 -0.16
C SER A 133 9.41 -3.11 -1.28
N ARG A 134 9.06 -3.40 -2.52
CA ARG A 134 9.90 -3.07 -3.66
C ARG A 134 9.08 -2.97 -4.94
N ILE A 135 9.44 -2.01 -5.79
CA ILE A 135 8.88 -1.85 -7.13
C ILE A 135 10.05 -1.92 -8.11
N LYS A 136 10.03 -2.89 -9.01
CA LYS A 136 11.14 -3.12 -9.95
C LYS A 136 10.65 -3.58 -11.31
N PRO A 137 11.42 -3.34 -12.38
CA PRO A 137 11.08 -3.89 -13.70
C PRO A 137 11.32 -5.40 -13.73
N GLU A 138 10.56 -6.10 -14.56
CA GLU A 138 10.75 -7.51 -14.84
C GLU A 138 10.75 -7.75 -16.34
N ALA A 139 11.85 -8.30 -16.86
CA ALA A 139 12.00 -8.67 -18.28
C ALA A 139 11.70 -7.53 -19.27
N LYS A 140 11.84 -6.28 -18.87
CA LYS A 140 11.55 -5.08 -19.67
C LYS A 140 10.09 -4.94 -20.14
N GLN A 141 9.24 -5.90 -19.80
CA GLN A 141 7.83 -5.90 -20.19
C GLN A 141 6.89 -5.58 -19.04
N HIS A 142 7.26 -5.98 -17.84
CA HIS A 142 6.39 -5.90 -16.67
C HIS A 142 7.03 -5.09 -15.56
N VAL A 143 6.21 -4.68 -14.60
CA VAL A 143 6.66 -4.09 -13.34
C VAL A 143 6.17 -5.00 -12.21
N VAL A 144 7.06 -5.34 -11.29
CA VAL A 144 6.75 -6.19 -10.15
C VAL A 144 6.71 -5.37 -8.87
N LEU A 145 5.67 -5.60 -8.08
CA LEU A 145 5.49 -5.05 -6.74
C LEU A 145 5.72 -6.18 -5.75
N GLU A 146 6.88 -6.21 -5.10
CA GLU A 146 7.16 -7.22 -4.07
C GLU A 146 6.38 -6.90 -2.80
N THR A 147 5.78 -7.92 -2.21
CA THR A 147 4.97 -7.75 -1.01
C THR A 147 4.88 -9.06 -0.22
N PRO A 148 4.90 -8.98 1.13
CA PRO A 148 4.60 -10.14 1.96
C PRO A 148 3.10 -10.39 2.16
N MET A 149 2.22 -9.59 1.53
CA MET A 149 0.77 -9.74 1.76
C MET A 149 0.24 -11.08 1.24
N GLU A 150 -0.80 -11.55 1.89
CA GLU A 150 -1.55 -12.72 1.47
C GLU A 150 -2.63 -12.33 0.46
N GLU A 151 -3.16 -13.31 -0.26
CA GLU A 151 -4.14 -13.07 -1.31
C GLU A 151 -5.40 -12.32 -0.85
N PRO A 152 -5.98 -12.60 0.33
CA PRO A 152 -7.14 -11.83 0.80
C PRO A 152 -6.85 -10.34 0.95
N ALA A 153 -5.65 -9.96 1.39
CA ALA A 153 -5.24 -8.56 1.46
C ALA A 153 -5.17 -7.94 0.06
N TRP A 154 -4.60 -8.66 -0.89
CA TRP A 154 -4.57 -8.21 -2.29
C TRP A 154 -5.98 -8.00 -2.86
N ASN A 155 -6.89 -8.94 -2.61
CA ASN A 155 -8.27 -8.83 -3.08
C ASN A 155 -8.96 -7.59 -2.52
N LEU A 156 -8.68 -7.25 -1.25
CA LEU A 156 -9.17 -6.02 -0.65
C LEU A 156 -8.65 -4.78 -1.39
N LEU A 157 -7.33 -4.72 -1.63
CA LEU A 157 -6.72 -3.59 -2.34
C LEU A 157 -7.26 -3.45 -3.77
N ALA A 158 -7.47 -4.56 -4.45
CA ALA A 158 -7.84 -4.59 -5.85
C ALA A 158 -9.32 -4.26 -6.11
N GLN A 159 -10.16 -4.24 -5.07
CA GLN A 159 -11.62 -4.12 -5.27
C GLN A 159 -12.04 -2.80 -5.92
N ASN A 160 -11.28 -1.72 -5.76
CA ASN A 160 -11.58 -0.42 -6.35
C ASN A 160 -10.91 -0.20 -7.70
N LEU A 161 -10.12 -1.15 -8.18
CA LEU A 161 -9.50 -1.06 -9.50
C LEU A 161 -10.56 -1.33 -10.58
N SER A 162 -10.48 -0.59 -11.69
CA SER A 162 -11.33 -0.88 -12.85
C SER A 162 -10.99 -2.27 -13.41
N GLU A 163 -11.93 -2.89 -14.11
CA GLU A 163 -11.71 -4.22 -14.68
C GLU A 163 -10.48 -4.25 -15.61
N SER A 164 -10.26 -3.19 -16.38
CA SER A 164 -9.10 -3.10 -17.28
C SER A 164 -7.78 -3.02 -16.52
N LEU A 165 -7.73 -2.29 -15.41
CA LEU A 165 -6.54 -2.25 -14.54
C LEU A 165 -6.38 -3.56 -13.78
N LYS A 166 -7.45 -4.08 -13.22
CA LYS A 166 -7.43 -5.30 -12.43
C LYS A 166 -6.90 -6.49 -13.23
N SER A 167 -7.20 -6.56 -14.53
CA SER A 167 -6.69 -7.62 -15.40
C SER A 167 -5.17 -7.57 -15.60
N ARG A 168 -4.56 -6.39 -15.41
CA ARG A 168 -3.11 -6.23 -15.53
C ARG A 168 -2.36 -6.59 -14.25
N PHE A 169 -3.01 -6.47 -13.10
CA PHE A 169 -2.39 -6.71 -11.79
C PHE A 169 -2.62 -8.17 -11.40
N VAL A 170 -1.57 -8.97 -11.49
CA VAL A 170 -1.64 -10.41 -11.21
C VAL A 170 -0.91 -10.72 -9.92
N TYR A 171 -1.67 -11.15 -8.90
CA TYR A 171 -1.10 -11.57 -7.63
C TYR A 171 -0.53 -12.98 -7.75
N SER A 172 0.63 -13.18 -7.15
CA SER A 172 1.18 -14.49 -6.83
C SER A 172 1.92 -14.37 -5.52
N SER A 173 2.24 -15.50 -4.88
CA SER A 173 2.87 -15.45 -3.56
C SER A 173 4.14 -14.60 -3.59
N GLY A 174 4.16 -13.55 -2.77
CA GLY A 174 5.30 -12.66 -2.62
C GLY A 174 5.36 -11.48 -3.57
N LYS A 175 4.46 -11.39 -4.55
CA LYS A 175 4.50 -10.29 -5.52
C LYS A 175 3.17 -10.05 -6.23
N VAL A 176 3.02 -8.83 -6.74
CA VAL A 176 1.97 -8.47 -7.71
C VAL A 176 2.68 -8.01 -8.98
N THR A 177 2.40 -8.66 -10.10
CA THR A 177 2.98 -8.29 -11.40
C THR A 177 2.01 -7.39 -12.15
N VAL A 178 2.49 -6.21 -12.55
CA VAL A 178 1.72 -5.30 -13.41
C VAL A 178 2.12 -5.58 -14.85
N ARG A 179 1.29 -6.34 -15.54
CA ARG A 179 1.60 -6.86 -16.87
C ARG A 179 1.61 -5.73 -17.91
N GLY A 180 2.65 -5.70 -18.70
CA GLY A 180 2.79 -4.74 -19.80
C GLY A 180 3.15 -3.32 -19.39
N LEU A 181 3.25 -3.02 -18.11
CA LEU A 181 3.56 -1.66 -17.66
C LEU A 181 5.00 -1.26 -18.03
N GLY A 182 5.91 -2.22 -18.10
CA GLY A 182 7.32 -1.96 -18.39
C GLY A 182 7.58 -1.41 -19.79
N VAL A 183 6.65 -1.54 -20.75
CA VAL A 183 6.80 -1.01 -22.10
C VAL A 183 6.44 0.48 -22.21
N PHE A 184 5.77 1.01 -21.21
CA PHE A 184 5.42 2.43 -21.18
C PHE A 184 6.61 3.29 -20.75
N LYS A 185 6.56 4.58 -21.08
CA LYS A 185 7.56 5.54 -20.62
C LYS A 185 7.52 5.64 -19.10
N ALA A 186 8.66 6.01 -18.50
CA ALA A 186 8.80 6.11 -17.05
C ALA A 186 7.73 6.99 -16.41
N ASP A 187 7.41 8.12 -17.02
CA ASP A 187 6.36 9.03 -16.52
C ASP A 187 4.99 8.36 -16.46
N GLN A 188 4.67 7.57 -17.48
CA GLN A 188 3.40 6.85 -17.56
C GLN A 188 3.35 5.69 -16.57
N GLN A 189 4.48 5.00 -16.38
CA GLN A 189 4.58 3.96 -15.35
C GLN A 189 4.30 4.55 -13.97
N LEU A 190 4.95 5.66 -13.66
CA LEU A 190 4.78 6.35 -12.38
C LEU A 190 3.33 6.80 -12.18
N GLN A 191 2.74 7.44 -13.18
CA GLN A 191 1.35 7.91 -13.10
C GLN A 191 0.37 6.75 -12.91
N THR A 192 0.54 5.66 -13.65
CA THR A 192 -0.32 4.48 -13.55
C THR A 192 -0.26 3.88 -12.15
N LEU A 193 0.95 3.76 -11.60
CA LEU A 193 1.13 3.21 -10.26
C LEU A 193 0.55 4.12 -9.17
N VAL A 194 0.78 5.42 -9.27
CA VAL A 194 0.21 6.39 -8.29
C VAL A 194 -1.31 6.33 -8.32
N ASP A 195 -1.92 6.36 -9.50
CA ASP A 195 -3.37 6.32 -9.65
C ASP A 195 -3.96 5.01 -9.09
N ALA A 196 -3.32 3.89 -9.41
CA ALA A 196 -3.75 2.58 -8.90
C ALA A 196 -3.62 2.52 -7.37
N PHE A 197 -2.51 3.00 -6.82
CA PHE A 197 -2.27 2.98 -5.38
C PHE A 197 -3.23 3.90 -4.62
N GLU A 198 -3.62 5.02 -5.19
CA GLU A 198 -4.64 5.89 -4.59
C GLU A 198 -6.00 5.17 -4.49
N LYS A 199 -6.36 4.41 -5.52
CA LYS A 199 -7.58 3.59 -5.49
C LYS A 199 -7.49 2.47 -4.45
N MET A 200 -6.33 1.84 -4.34
CA MET A 200 -6.07 0.82 -3.31
C MET A 200 -6.17 1.43 -1.90
N GLN A 201 -5.61 2.61 -1.71
CA GLN A 201 -5.71 3.33 -0.43
C GLN A 201 -7.18 3.63 -0.09
N GLY A 202 -7.97 4.03 -1.08
CA GLY A 202 -9.41 4.22 -0.91
C GLY A 202 -10.12 2.96 -0.43
N ALA A 203 -9.74 1.80 -0.96
CA ALA A 203 -10.30 0.51 -0.53
C ALA A 203 -9.98 0.21 0.94
N VAL A 204 -8.76 0.51 1.39
CA VAL A 204 -8.35 0.33 2.78
C VAL A 204 -9.16 1.25 3.71
N VAL A 205 -9.33 2.51 3.34
CA VAL A 205 -10.11 3.48 4.12
C VAL A 205 -11.57 3.04 4.21
N GLU A 206 -12.18 2.62 3.11
CA GLU A 206 -13.55 2.11 3.10
C GLU A 206 -13.72 0.89 4.01
N ALA A 207 -12.77 -0.04 3.99
CA ALA A 207 -12.79 -1.22 4.85
C ALA A 207 -12.68 -0.86 6.33
N ALA A 208 -11.92 0.18 6.67
CA ALA A 208 -11.75 0.63 8.05
C ALA A 208 -12.99 1.28 8.63
N VAL A 209 -13.89 1.82 7.79
CA VAL A 209 -15.12 2.49 8.20
C VAL A 209 -16.25 1.49 8.49
N VAL A 210 -16.18 0.29 7.94
CA VAL A 210 -17.13 -0.79 8.18
C VAL A 210 -16.70 -1.60 9.39
#